data_0f06e52cf7a611db73885519ec77dbfc
#
_entry.id   0f06e52cf7a611db73885519ec77dbfc
#
_cell.length_a   1.000
_cell.length_b   1.000
_cell.length_c   1.000
_cell.angle_alpha   90.00
_cell.angle_beta   90.00
_cell.angle_gamma   90.00
#
_symmetry.space_group_name_H-M   'P 1'
#
loop_
_entity.id
_entity.type
_entity.pdbx_description
1 polymer ?
#
loop_
_entity_poly.entity_id
_entity_poly.type
_entity_poly.pdbx_seq_one_letter_code
_entity_poly.pdbx_strand_id
1 'polypeptide(L)'
;DNSKLKTQNSCSGKRLYEPSAKFRERPLTVMFMGSSQKVLDLIVKRAAEVYPHLKVVTYSPPYKPEFSDEDNKAIIEAINAADPDLLWIGMTAPKQEKWTYSHWEELDIHCHVGTIGAVFDFFAGTVERAPMWWQRHGLEWLYRLLKEPKRMWRRYIIGNALFLWNMLKEEC
;
A
#
# COMPACT_ATOMS: atom_id res chain seq x y z
N ASP A 1 -17.05 -44.58 -20.42
CA ASP A 1 -18.04 -43.63 -19.91
C ASP A 1 -17.33 -42.48 -19.18
N ASN A 2 -16.84 -41.55 -20.01
CA ASN A 2 -15.94 -40.44 -19.60
C ASN A 2 -16.70 -39.10 -19.66
N SER A 3 -17.88 -39.02 -19.09
CA SER A 3 -18.75 -37.84 -19.25
C SER A 3 -19.16 -37.12 -17.98
N LYS A 4 -18.36 -37.16 -16.89
CA LYS A 4 -18.72 -36.45 -15.65
C LYS A 4 -17.57 -35.76 -14.93
N LEU A 5 -16.71 -35.06 -15.69
CA LEU A 5 -15.83 -34.03 -15.13
C LEU A 5 -16.08 -32.70 -15.85
N LYS A 6 -17.30 -32.18 -15.72
CA LYS A 6 -17.55 -30.77 -15.96
C LYS A 6 -17.03 -30.01 -14.77
N THR A 7 -15.80 -29.58 -14.87
CA THR A 7 -15.19 -28.54 -14.04
C THR A 7 -16.10 -27.30 -14.08
N GLN A 8 -16.85 -27.08 -13.01
CA GLN A 8 -17.51 -25.82 -12.76
C GLN A 8 -16.46 -24.81 -12.28
N ASN A 9 -15.52 -24.45 -13.16
CA ASN A 9 -14.71 -23.23 -13.01
C ASN A 9 -15.41 -22.08 -13.74
N SER A 10 -16.63 -21.79 -13.32
CA SER A 10 -17.25 -20.52 -13.56
C SER A 10 -16.97 -19.62 -12.36
N CYS A 11 -15.74 -19.17 -12.20
CA CYS A 11 -15.47 -17.90 -11.53
C CYS A 11 -16.06 -16.81 -12.44
N SER A 12 -17.38 -16.67 -12.36
CA SER A 12 -18.09 -15.54 -12.91
C SER A 12 -17.53 -14.29 -12.24
N GLY A 13 -16.65 -13.59 -12.94
CA GLY A 13 -16.05 -12.32 -12.51
C GLY A 13 -17.04 -11.18 -12.24
N LYS A 14 -18.33 -11.48 -12.28
CA LYS A 14 -19.42 -10.55 -11.91
C LYS A 14 -19.70 -10.48 -10.41
N ARG A 15 -19.29 -11.45 -9.61
CA ARG A 15 -19.59 -11.44 -8.15
C ARG A 15 -18.52 -10.73 -7.30
N LEU A 16 -17.35 -10.45 -7.85
CA LEU A 16 -16.29 -9.73 -7.14
C LEU A 16 -16.45 -8.20 -7.20
N TYR A 17 -17.44 -7.69 -7.94
CA TYR A 17 -17.59 -6.25 -8.19
C TYR A 17 -19.02 -5.71 -8.04
N GLU A 18 -19.90 -6.42 -7.38
CA GLU A 18 -21.11 -5.76 -6.90
C GLU A 18 -20.73 -4.99 -5.64
N PRO A 19 -20.66 -3.64 -5.68
CA PRO A 19 -20.47 -2.86 -4.47
C PRO A 19 -21.63 -3.22 -3.55
N SER A 20 -21.34 -3.63 -2.33
CA SER A 20 -22.38 -3.87 -1.33
C SER A 20 -23.27 -2.63 -1.30
N ALA A 21 -24.55 -2.78 -1.04
CA ALA A 21 -25.50 -1.65 -0.97
C ALA A 21 -24.97 -0.50 -0.08
N LYS A 22 -24.19 -0.83 0.94
CA LYS A 22 -23.46 0.11 1.82
C LYS A 22 -22.56 1.09 1.04
N PHE A 23 -21.98 0.68 -0.10
CA PHE A 23 -21.12 1.55 -0.92
C PHE A 23 -21.89 2.51 -1.85
N ARG A 24 -23.22 2.32 -2.00
CA ARG A 24 -24.02 3.17 -2.89
C ARG A 24 -24.65 4.36 -2.17
N GLU A 25 -24.77 4.31 -0.85
CA GLU A 25 -25.53 5.29 -0.05
C GLU A 25 -24.66 6.38 0.58
N ARG A 26 -23.33 6.18 0.64
CA ARG A 26 -22.38 7.15 1.19
C ARG A 26 -21.14 7.32 0.33
N PRO A 27 -20.43 8.44 0.41
CA PRO A 27 -19.11 8.59 -0.20
C PRO A 27 -18.15 7.52 0.32
N LEU A 28 -17.37 6.90 -0.58
CA LEU A 28 -16.31 5.97 -0.20
C LEU A 28 -15.28 6.68 0.67
N THR A 29 -14.98 6.10 1.82
CA THR A 29 -13.95 6.60 2.73
C THR A 29 -12.63 5.92 2.43
N VAL A 30 -11.64 6.69 2.00
CA VAL A 30 -10.27 6.23 1.76
C VAL A 30 -9.37 6.80 2.82
N MET A 31 -8.68 5.92 3.56
CA MET A 31 -7.74 6.35 4.59
C MET A 31 -6.29 6.14 4.14
N PHE A 32 -5.49 7.18 4.34
CA PHE A 32 -4.03 7.15 4.16
C PHE A 32 -3.36 7.23 5.53
N MET A 33 -2.72 6.15 5.95
CA MET A 33 -2.02 6.05 7.23
C MET A 33 -0.51 5.89 6.99
N GLY A 34 0.28 6.76 7.58
CA GLY A 34 1.74 6.77 7.41
C GLY A 34 2.25 8.06 6.79
N SER A 35 3.54 8.08 6.42
CA SER A 35 4.20 9.25 5.86
C SER A 35 4.19 10.48 6.77
N SER A 36 4.67 11.62 6.29
CA SER A 36 4.65 12.89 7.02
C SER A 36 3.35 13.65 6.79
N GLN A 37 2.96 14.48 7.75
CA GLN A 37 1.75 15.31 7.62
C GLN A 37 1.77 16.16 6.35
N LYS A 38 2.93 16.72 5.98
CA LYS A 38 3.10 17.49 4.73
C LYS A 38 2.72 16.69 3.47
N VAL A 39 3.11 15.43 3.41
CA VAL A 39 2.79 14.55 2.26
C VAL A 39 1.30 14.22 2.27
N LEU A 40 0.73 13.95 3.44
CA LEU A 40 -0.70 13.67 3.58
C LEU A 40 -1.58 14.88 3.17
N ASP A 41 -1.18 16.09 3.54
CA ASP A 41 -1.90 17.31 3.13
C ASP A 41 -1.91 17.47 1.60
N LEU A 42 -0.79 17.17 0.93
CA LEU A 42 -0.72 17.15 -0.53
C LEU A 42 -1.60 16.07 -1.15
N ILE A 43 -1.66 14.88 -0.52
CA ILE A 43 -2.56 13.80 -0.93
C ILE A 43 -4.01 14.24 -0.84
N VAL A 44 -4.42 14.85 0.27
CA VAL A 44 -5.80 15.36 0.47
C VAL A 44 -6.14 16.38 -0.60
N LYS A 45 -5.26 17.37 -0.82
CA LYS A 45 -5.48 18.39 -1.84
C LYS A 45 -5.66 17.78 -3.23
N ARG A 46 -4.75 16.91 -3.63
CA ARG A 46 -4.81 16.27 -4.95
C ARG A 46 -6.00 15.33 -5.09
N ALA A 47 -6.35 14.60 -4.03
CA ALA A 47 -7.51 13.74 -4.04
C ALA A 47 -8.81 14.54 -4.19
N ALA A 48 -8.94 15.70 -3.55
CA ALA A 48 -10.09 16.58 -3.71
C ALA A 48 -10.23 17.11 -5.16
N GLU A 49 -9.11 17.34 -5.84
CA GLU A 49 -9.11 17.78 -7.24
C GLU A 49 -9.46 16.65 -8.22
N VAL A 50 -8.92 15.44 -7.99
CA VAL A 50 -9.03 14.31 -8.95
C VAL A 50 -10.24 13.43 -8.64
N TYR A 51 -10.58 13.26 -7.36
CA TYR A 51 -11.63 12.37 -6.87
C TYR A 51 -12.56 13.06 -5.86
N PRO A 52 -13.29 14.12 -6.26
CA PRO A 52 -14.08 14.95 -5.34
C PRO A 52 -15.22 14.21 -4.61
N HIS A 53 -15.58 13.03 -5.10
CA HIS A 53 -16.61 12.17 -4.51
C HIS A 53 -16.08 11.26 -3.39
N LEU A 54 -14.78 11.21 -3.15
CA LEU A 54 -14.19 10.40 -2.09
C LEU A 54 -14.06 11.20 -0.80
N LYS A 55 -14.37 10.55 0.32
CA LYS A 55 -14.01 11.05 1.65
C LYS A 55 -12.61 10.58 1.99
N VAL A 56 -11.66 11.51 2.03
CA VAL A 56 -10.27 11.19 2.37
C VAL A 56 -10.02 11.47 3.84
N VAL A 57 -9.49 10.47 4.55
CA VAL A 57 -9.05 10.57 5.95
C VAL A 57 -7.56 10.28 6.01
N THR A 58 -6.83 10.97 6.86
CA THR A 58 -5.38 10.81 6.96
C THR A 58 -4.94 10.68 8.40
N TYR A 59 -3.89 9.90 8.63
CA TYR A 59 -3.24 9.79 9.92
C TYR A 59 -1.72 9.69 9.75
N SER A 60 -0.98 10.61 10.37
CA SER A 60 0.50 10.62 10.38
C SER A 60 1.01 10.11 11.73
N PRO A 61 1.49 8.87 11.82
CA PRO A 61 2.09 8.37 13.04
C PRO A 61 3.45 9.05 13.30
N PRO A 62 3.96 9.04 14.53
CA PRO A 62 5.27 9.59 14.83
C PRO A 62 6.38 8.86 14.05
N TYR A 63 7.39 9.62 13.61
CA TYR A 63 8.51 9.05 12.87
C TYR A 63 9.51 8.38 13.84
N LYS A 64 9.32 7.09 14.08
CA LYS A 64 10.14 6.25 14.95
C LYS A 64 10.48 4.93 14.26
N PRO A 65 11.63 4.29 14.55
CA PRO A 65 11.95 2.94 14.05
C PRO A 65 10.89 1.91 14.46
N GLU A 66 10.48 1.94 15.71
CA GLU A 66 9.43 1.10 16.29
C GLU A 66 8.43 1.98 17.04
N PHE A 67 7.17 1.58 17.04
CA PHE A 67 6.10 2.26 17.76
C PHE A 67 6.02 1.74 19.18
N SER A 68 5.70 2.63 20.13
CA SER A 68 5.32 2.22 21.48
C SER A 68 3.89 1.65 21.49
N ASP A 69 3.50 1.04 22.60
CA ASP A 69 2.13 0.52 22.76
C ASP A 69 1.09 1.64 22.67
N GLU A 70 1.41 2.83 23.18
CA GLU A 70 0.54 4.02 23.08
C GLU A 70 0.44 4.51 21.62
N ASP A 71 1.56 4.50 20.88
CA ASP A 71 1.54 4.85 19.46
C ASP A 71 0.67 3.85 18.66
N ASN A 72 0.86 2.54 18.92
CA ASN A 72 0.08 1.48 18.27
C ASN A 72 -1.41 1.63 18.57
N LYS A 73 -1.75 1.83 19.84
CA LYS A 73 -3.15 2.05 20.26
C LYS A 73 -3.76 3.25 19.55
N ALA A 74 -3.06 4.39 19.49
CA ALA A 74 -3.55 5.58 18.82
C ALA A 74 -3.75 5.37 17.31
N ILE A 75 -2.86 4.62 16.66
CA ILE A 75 -2.99 4.28 15.24
C ILE A 75 -4.22 3.39 15.01
N ILE A 76 -4.38 2.34 15.80
CA ILE A 76 -5.49 1.39 15.71
C ILE A 76 -6.82 2.10 15.95
N GLU A 77 -6.90 2.92 17.02
CA GLU A 77 -8.10 3.72 17.31
C GLU A 77 -8.46 4.66 16.18
N ALA A 78 -7.46 5.32 15.57
CA ALA A 78 -7.69 6.22 14.43
C ALA A 78 -8.22 5.47 13.20
N ILE A 79 -7.72 4.26 12.93
CA ILE A 79 -8.17 3.43 11.80
C ILE A 79 -9.60 2.93 12.06
N ASN A 80 -9.86 2.37 13.24
CA ASN A 80 -11.16 1.82 13.59
C ASN A 80 -12.24 2.94 13.62
N ALA A 81 -11.89 4.12 14.16
CA ALA A 81 -12.81 5.27 14.18
C ALA A 81 -13.12 5.82 12.78
N ALA A 82 -12.20 5.71 11.85
CA ALA A 82 -12.40 6.15 10.46
C ALA A 82 -13.33 5.22 9.67
N ASP A 83 -13.46 3.94 10.05
CA ASP A 83 -14.22 2.88 9.35
C ASP A 83 -14.02 2.99 7.82
N PRO A 84 -12.78 2.87 7.31
CA PRO A 84 -12.50 3.11 5.91
C PRO A 84 -13.05 1.99 5.02
N ASP A 85 -13.39 2.32 3.77
CA ASP A 85 -13.67 1.35 2.73
C ASP A 85 -12.39 0.88 2.03
N LEU A 86 -11.32 1.69 2.15
CA LEU A 86 -10.00 1.40 1.61
C LEU A 86 -8.93 2.03 2.52
N LEU A 87 -8.03 1.20 3.04
CA LEU A 87 -6.92 1.63 3.89
C LEU A 87 -5.59 1.48 3.16
N TRP A 88 -4.91 2.60 2.95
CA TRP A 88 -3.56 2.64 2.43
C TRP A 88 -2.56 2.90 3.54
N ILE A 89 -1.57 2.01 3.67
CA ILE A 89 -0.50 2.12 4.66
C ILE A 89 0.80 2.46 3.94
N GLY A 90 1.33 3.65 4.26
CA GLY A 90 2.50 4.22 3.62
C GLY A 90 3.65 4.46 4.59
N MET A 91 4.26 3.39 5.08
CA MET A 91 5.49 3.43 5.86
C MET A 91 6.66 2.81 5.09
N THR A 92 7.84 2.76 5.69
CA THR A 92 9.01 2.10 5.08
C THR A 92 8.87 0.59 5.17
N ALA A 93 9.07 -0.12 4.07
CA ALA A 93 9.19 -1.58 4.08
C ALA A 93 10.47 -2.02 4.83
N PRO A 94 10.47 -3.10 5.64
CA PRO A 94 9.36 -4.02 5.91
C PRO A 94 8.49 -3.62 7.12
N LYS A 95 8.62 -2.39 7.66
CA LYS A 95 7.90 -1.95 8.86
C LYS A 95 6.38 -2.01 8.65
N GLN A 96 5.89 -1.53 7.51
CA GLN A 96 4.46 -1.49 7.20
C GLN A 96 3.84 -2.90 7.16
N GLU A 97 4.50 -3.86 6.54
CA GLU A 97 4.03 -5.23 6.45
C GLU A 97 4.00 -5.90 7.82
N LYS A 98 5.09 -5.75 8.60
CA LYS A 98 5.20 -6.29 9.95
C LYS A 98 4.15 -5.71 10.87
N TRP A 99 4.00 -4.39 10.85
CA TRP A 99 3.01 -3.70 11.70
C TRP A 99 1.58 -4.14 11.38
N THR A 100 1.22 -4.17 10.11
CA THR A 100 -0.11 -4.62 9.67
C THR A 100 -0.39 -6.06 10.09
N TYR A 101 0.59 -6.95 9.93
CA TYR A 101 0.46 -8.34 10.31
C TYR A 101 0.31 -8.50 11.84
N SER A 102 1.11 -7.79 12.63
CA SER A 102 1.11 -7.92 14.10
C SER A 102 -0.17 -7.39 14.75
N HIS A 103 -0.82 -6.39 14.12
CA HIS A 103 -2.02 -5.76 14.68
C HIS A 103 -3.30 -6.08 13.90
N TRP A 104 -3.25 -7.11 13.01
CA TRP A 104 -4.38 -7.45 12.14
C TRP A 104 -5.67 -7.74 12.91
N GLU A 105 -5.56 -8.49 14.01
CA GLU A 105 -6.70 -8.88 14.84
C GLU A 105 -7.29 -7.72 15.69
N GLU A 106 -6.53 -6.65 15.83
CA GLU A 106 -6.97 -5.45 16.59
C GLU A 106 -7.67 -4.43 15.68
N LEU A 107 -7.56 -4.62 14.36
CA LEU A 107 -8.21 -3.76 13.37
C LEU A 107 -9.64 -4.23 13.15
N ASP A 108 -10.61 -3.49 13.71
CA ASP A 108 -12.05 -3.73 13.51
C ASP A 108 -12.52 -3.07 12.20
N ILE A 109 -12.03 -3.59 11.08
CA ILE A 109 -12.27 -3.05 9.74
C ILE A 109 -12.74 -4.12 8.76
N HIS A 110 -13.60 -3.72 7.82
CA HIS A 110 -14.12 -4.58 6.75
C HIS A 110 -13.77 -4.02 5.38
N CYS A 111 -12.51 -3.67 5.17
CA CYS A 111 -12.04 -2.97 3.97
C CYS A 111 -10.84 -3.65 3.32
N HIS A 112 -10.49 -3.20 2.12
CA HIS A 112 -9.21 -3.57 1.52
C HIS A 112 -8.08 -2.79 2.17
N VAL A 113 -7.00 -3.49 2.54
CA VAL A 113 -5.79 -2.91 3.12
C VAL A 113 -4.63 -3.11 2.15
N GLY A 114 -3.91 -2.05 1.85
CA GLY A 114 -2.73 -2.09 0.99
C GLY A 114 -1.53 -1.37 1.61
N THR A 115 -0.40 -2.08 1.69
CA THR A 115 0.89 -1.52 2.11
C THR A 115 1.64 -1.04 0.89
N ILE A 116 1.60 0.27 0.60
CA ILE A 116 2.05 0.83 -0.68
C ILE A 116 3.24 1.78 -0.59
N GLY A 117 3.69 2.12 0.62
CA GLY A 117 4.92 2.88 0.87
C GLY A 117 5.12 4.11 -0.02
N ALA A 118 6.11 4.04 -0.91
CA ALA A 118 6.52 5.16 -1.76
C ALA A 118 5.45 5.68 -2.74
N VAL A 119 4.33 4.98 -2.91
CA VAL A 119 3.23 5.45 -3.77
C VAL A 119 2.62 6.75 -3.23
N PHE A 120 2.68 6.97 -1.91
CA PHE A 120 2.25 8.23 -1.29
C PHE A 120 3.01 9.41 -1.88
N ASP A 121 4.33 9.31 -2.00
CA ASP A 121 5.18 10.36 -2.54
C ASP A 121 4.89 10.64 -4.02
N PHE A 122 4.59 9.60 -4.81
CA PHE A 122 4.20 9.76 -6.20
C PHE A 122 2.83 10.41 -6.35
N PHE A 123 1.87 9.99 -5.55
CA PHE A 123 0.54 10.58 -5.61
C PHE A 123 0.55 12.02 -5.09
N ALA A 124 1.29 12.32 -4.04
CA ALA A 124 1.51 13.68 -3.54
C ALA A 124 2.29 14.56 -4.53
N GLY A 125 3.02 13.97 -5.49
CA GLY A 125 3.87 14.70 -6.42
C GLY A 125 5.19 15.20 -5.82
N THR A 126 5.59 14.69 -4.64
CA THR A 126 6.85 15.02 -3.98
C THR A 126 8.05 14.34 -4.62
N VAL A 127 7.82 13.21 -5.28
CA VAL A 127 8.83 12.45 -6.02
C VAL A 127 8.36 12.25 -7.45
N GLU A 128 9.20 12.64 -8.40
CA GLU A 128 8.93 12.40 -9.82
C GLU A 128 9.17 10.92 -10.17
N ARG A 129 8.23 10.34 -10.90
CA ARG A 129 8.44 9.03 -11.51
C ARG A 129 9.48 9.12 -12.63
N ALA A 130 10.12 8.00 -12.90
CA ALA A 130 11.00 7.90 -14.05
C ALA A 130 10.25 8.28 -15.34
N PRO A 131 10.92 8.91 -16.33
CA PRO A 131 10.31 9.16 -17.64
C PRO A 131 9.72 7.90 -18.27
N MET A 132 8.69 8.06 -19.09
CA MET A 132 7.94 6.94 -19.69
C MET A 132 8.81 5.92 -20.42
N TRP A 133 9.91 6.36 -21.02
CA TRP A 133 10.86 5.47 -21.68
C TRP A 133 11.50 4.47 -20.70
N TRP A 134 11.95 4.94 -19.54
CA TRP A 134 12.52 4.08 -18.49
C TRP A 134 11.48 3.11 -17.91
N GLN A 135 10.24 3.58 -17.74
CA GLN A 135 9.14 2.75 -17.25
C GLN A 135 8.81 1.63 -18.24
N ARG A 136 8.70 1.95 -19.54
CA ARG A 136 8.39 0.96 -20.61
C ARG A 136 9.43 -0.13 -20.75
N HIS A 137 10.71 0.18 -20.44
CA HIS A 137 11.80 -0.79 -20.52
C HIS A 137 12.08 -1.49 -19.19
N GLY A 138 11.28 -1.29 -18.15
CA GLY A 138 11.49 -1.88 -16.83
C GLY A 138 12.73 -1.34 -16.09
N LEU A 139 13.27 -0.19 -16.54
CA LEU A 139 14.50 0.42 -15.99
C LEU A 139 14.21 1.49 -14.93
N GLU A 140 12.98 1.55 -14.39
CA GLU A 140 12.63 2.52 -13.33
C GLU A 140 13.52 2.38 -12.09
N TRP A 141 13.89 1.16 -11.72
CA TRP A 141 14.82 0.89 -10.62
C TRP A 141 16.20 1.50 -10.84
N LEU A 142 16.72 1.45 -12.09
CA LEU A 142 18.03 2.01 -12.45
C LEU A 142 17.98 3.54 -12.42
N TYR A 143 16.90 4.13 -12.92
CA TYR A 143 16.68 5.58 -12.82
C TYR A 143 16.70 6.07 -11.37
N ARG A 144 16.02 5.34 -10.47
CA ARG A 144 16.04 5.65 -9.03
C ARG A 144 17.41 5.46 -8.41
N LEU A 145 18.13 4.42 -8.80
CA LEU A 145 19.51 4.19 -8.34
C LEU A 145 20.43 5.34 -8.75
N LEU A 146 20.28 5.88 -9.95
CA LEU A 146 21.06 7.02 -10.43
C LEU A 146 20.71 8.33 -9.71
N LYS A 147 19.43 8.54 -9.38
CA LYS A 147 18.98 9.74 -8.63
C LYS A 147 19.38 9.71 -7.15
N GLU A 148 19.30 8.54 -6.50
CA GLU A 148 19.56 8.37 -5.07
C GLU A 148 20.52 7.20 -4.78
N PRO A 149 21.77 7.25 -5.24
CA PRO A 149 22.67 6.11 -5.18
C PRO A 149 22.95 5.65 -3.74
N LYS A 150 23.18 6.57 -2.81
CA LYS A 150 23.49 6.25 -1.41
C LYS A 150 22.36 5.49 -0.68
N ARG A 151 21.09 5.75 -1.03
CA ARG A 151 19.92 5.10 -0.42
C ARG A 151 19.57 3.78 -1.08
N MET A 152 19.77 3.69 -2.41
CA MET A 152 19.26 2.60 -3.23
C MET A 152 20.26 1.48 -3.46
N TRP A 153 21.60 1.75 -3.46
CA TRP A 153 22.60 0.75 -3.81
C TRP A 153 22.57 -0.48 -2.90
N ARG A 154 22.43 -0.29 -1.57
CA ARG A 154 22.35 -1.43 -0.62
C ARG A 154 21.12 -2.29 -0.90
N ARG A 155 20.00 -1.65 -1.18
CA ARG A 155 18.72 -2.34 -1.44
C ARG A 155 18.75 -3.11 -2.76
N TYR A 156 19.28 -2.51 -3.83
CA TYR A 156 19.25 -3.13 -5.15
C TYR A 156 20.44 -4.07 -5.41
N ILE A 157 21.61 -3.77 -4.92
CA ILE A 157 22.80 -4.61 -5.18
C ILE A 157 22.90 -5.71 -4.13
N ILE A 158 22.94 -5.36 -2.85
CA ILE A 158 23.08 -6.36 -1.78
C ILE A 158 21.81 -7.18 -1.62
N GLY A 159 20.65 -6.54 -1.62
CA GLY A 159 19.36 -7.23 -1.45
C GLY A 159 19.06 -8.22 -2.55
N ASN A 160 19.28 -7.85 -3.82
CA ASN A 160 19.07 -8.77 -4.94
C ASN A 160 20.09 -9.90 -4.97
N ALA A 161 21.36 -9.62 -4.66
CA ALA A 161 22.38 -10.67 -4.58
C ALA A 161 22.07 -11.70 -3.48
N LEU A 162 21.64 -11.25 -2.30
CA LEU A 162 21.22 -12.13 -1.21
C LEU A 162 19.95 -12.93 -1.57
N PHE A 163 19.00 -12.30 -2.24
CA PHE A 163 17.78 -12.98 -2.70
C PHE A 163 18.12 -14.11 -3.69
N LEU A 164 18.94 -13.83 -4.71
CA LEU A 164 19.39 -14.84 -5.67
C LEU A 164 20.17 -15.95 -5.00
N TRP A 165 21.04 -15.61 -4.04
CA TRP A 165 21.81 -16.60 -3.27
C TRP A 165 20.90 -17.52 -2.46
N ASN A 166 19.87 -16.97 -1.81
CA ASN A 166 18.91 -17.75 -1.04
C ASN A 166 18.06 -18.65 -1.94
N MET A 167 17.60 -18.15 -3.09
CA MET A 167 16.89 -18.98 -4.07
C MET A 167 17.72 -20.18 -4.54
N LEU A 168 18.99 -19.96 -4.87
CA LEU A 168 19.90 -21.04 -5.29
C LEU A 168 20.18 -22.07 -4.19
N LYS A 169 20.05 -21.66 -2.92
CA LYS A 169 20.19 -22.58 -1.78
C LYS A 169 18.95 -23.43 -1.51
N GLU A 170 17.76 -22.92 -1.81
CA GLU A 170 16.50 -23.66 -1.60
C GLU A 170 16.25 -24.70 -2.68
N GLU A 171 16.88 -24.60 -3.85
CA GLU A 171 16.80 -25.57 -4.94
C GLU A 171 17.82 -26.74 -4.83
N CYS A 172 18.73 -26.73 -3.85
CA CYS A 172 19.64 -27.81 -3.51
C CYS A 172 19.22 -28.51 -2.22
#